data_f2aeb10e6f2a72cd5e521c652b210075
#
_entry.id   f2aeb10e6f2a72cd5e521c652b210075
#
_cell.length_a   1.000
_cell.length_b   1.000
_cell.length_c   1.000
_cell.angle_alpha   90.00
_cell.angle_beta   90.00
_cell.angle_gamma   90.00
#
_symmetry.space_group_name_H-M   'P 1'
#
loop_
_entity.id
_entity.type
_entity.pdbx_description
1 polymer ?
#
loop_
_entity_poly.entity_id
_entity_poly.type
_entity_poly.pdbx_seq_one_letter_code
_entity_poly.pdbx_strand_id
1 'polypeptide(L)'
;MLQEETTVNETEQPEIGSEDWTKTLPDEILEHVLSFLPAQEAVQTCVVAKRWCHLWKSMPALRIVTDEWLDEHGVKKLNMFIKSLLLKRNSSALIDVCEVQIGEYNDIEDDPQVNQLVRDALLCQARIIRITVSSDFNRVELGGLPFFSQHLTWLELTQVDLHDDVLDYSSCPALKNLLMKGCSIGNRKILSRSLEELTIMNCTFYPDVGRARISAPSLVRLELVDCDCATPILEGMPSLRKAIIRLYGSQDVCGKEEFGGTCSTVICHNCGPLSNEDFNRHCVLMKGLSEAESLELIAEPGAVIRCLLPTLL
;
A
#
# COMPACT_ATOMS: atom_id res chain seq x y z
N MET A 1 40.27 75.19 29.09
CA MET A 1 39.08 74.39 28.80
C MET A 1 39.47 73.49 27.66
N LEU A 2 39.88 72.23 27.99
CA LEU A 2 40.28 71.24 27.03
C LEU A 2 39.07 70.27 26.93
N GLN A 3 38.54 70.08 25.71
CA GLN A 3 37.55 69.10 25.40
C GLN A 3 38.26 67.83 24.99
N GLU A 4 38.06 66.74 25.74
CA GLU A 4 38.48 65.40 25.37
C GLU A 4 37.45 64.83 24.42
N GLU A 5 37.85 64.52 23.19
CA GLU A 5 37.10 63.68 22.24
C GLU A 5 37.30 62.22 22.60
N THR A 6 36.20 61.57 23.01
CA THR A 6 36.18 60.13 23.25
C THR A 6 35.92 59.43 21.93
N THR A 7 36.93 58.79 21.37
CA THR A 7 36.81 57.87 20.21
C THR A 7 36.13 56.59 20.66
N VAL A 8 34.94 56.34 20.17
CA VAL A 8 34.21 55.10 20.32
C VAL A 8 34.79 54.11 19.32
N ASN A 9 35.47 53.09 19.81
CA ASN A 9 35.87 51.93 19.01
C ASN A 9 34.61 51.13 18.62
N GLU A 10 34.24 51.18 17.36
CA GLU A 10 33.31 50.18 16.76
C GLU A 10 34.00 48.81 16.76
N THR A 11 33.48 47.94 17.58
CA THR A 11 33.85 46.49 17.59
C THR A 11 33.30 45.92 16.32
N GLU A 12 34.16 45.63 15.36
CA GLU A 12 33.80 44.79 14.18
C GLU A 12 33.35 43.45 14.69
N GLN A 13 32.07 43.17 14.53
CA GLN A 13 31.52 41.83 14.66
C GLN A 13 32.10 41.00 13.50
N PRO A 14 32.67 39.79 13.75
CA PRO A 14 33.10 38.95 12.68
C PRO A 14 31.88 38.58 11.84
N GLU A 15 31.86 38.98 10.58
CA GLU A 15 30.97 38.42 9.57
C GLU A 15 31.19 36.92 9.58
N ILE A 16 30.25 36.15 10.14
CA ILE A 16 30.18 34.72 9.94
C ILE A 16 29.88 34.56 8.45
N GLY A 17 30.93 34.51 7.65
CA GLY A 17 30.84 34.14 6.27
C GLY A 17 30.17 32.77 6.23
N SER A 18 28.89 32.75 5.83
CA SER A 18 28.20 31.52 5.56
C SER A 18 28.90 30.86 4.37
N GLU A 19 29.99 30.14 4.63
CA GLU A 19 30.51 29.24 3.63
C GLU A 19 29.35 28.34 3.19
N ASP A 20 28.99 28.43 1.92
CA ASP A 20 27.93 27.66 1.32
C ASP A 20 28.34 26.17 1.37
N TRP A 21 28.06 25.55 2.53
CA TRP A 21 28.37 24.15 2.83
C TRP A 21 27.82 23.20 1.79
N THR A 22 26.79 23.63 1.04
CA THR A 22 26.22 22.83 -0.05
C THR A 22 27.19 22.61 -1.19
N LYS A 23 28.23 23.46 -1.32
CA LYS A 23 29.28 23.29 -2.34
C LYS A 23 30.33 22.22 -1.98
N THR A 24 30.43 21.89 -0.71
CA THR A 24 31.45 20.94 -0.20
C THR A 24 30.89 19.51 -0.08
N LEU A 25 29.57 19.34 0.01
CA LEU A 25 28.95 18.02 0.14
C LEU A 25 29.02 17.23 -1.17
N PRO A 26 29.26 15.90 -1.12
CA PRO A 26 29.10 15.01 -2.26
C PRO A 26 27.68 15.03 -2.82
N ASP A 27 27.52 14.74 -4.13
CA ASP A 27 26.22 14.75 -4.79
C ASP A 27 25.27 13.69 -4.21
N GLU A 28 25.79 12.53 -3.82
CA GLU A 28 25.03 11.43 -3.20
C GLU A 28 24.37 11.87 -1.89
N ILE A 29 25.02 12.71 -1.10
CA ILE A 29 24.44 13.26 0.13
C ILE A 29 23.33 14.26 -0.19
N LEU A 30 23.52 15.09 -1.19
CA LEU A 30 22.50 16.06 -1.62
C LEU A 30 21.29 15.35 -2.26
N GLU A 31 21.50 14.31 -3.06
CA GLU A 31 20.45 13.46 -3.61
C GLU A 31 19.64 12.80 -2.47
N HIS A 32 20.34 12.31 -1.44
CA HIS A 32 19.69 11.76 -0.26
C HIS A 32 18.87 12.81 0.51
N VAL A 33 19.40 14.02 0.69
CA VAL A 33 18.66 15.13 1.31
C VAL A 33 17.41 15.47 0.49
N LEU A 34 17.54 15.58 -0.83
CA LEU A 34 16.40 15.84 -1.72
C LEU A 34 15.35 14.73 -1.66
N SER A 35 15.75 13.52 -1.37
CA SER A 35 14.84 12.36 -1.29
C SER A 35 13.81 12.43 -0.15
N PHE A 36 14.00 13.33 0.82
CA PHE A 36 13.01 13.61 1.87
C PHE A 36 11.89 14.55 1.42
N LEU A 37 12.11 15.29 0.34
CA LEU A 37 11.14 16.25 -0.19
C LEU A 37 10.13 15.57 -1.14
N PRO A 38 8.91 16.10 -1.25
CA PRO A 38 8.05 15.83 -2.40
C PRO A 38 8.78 16.11 -3.71
N ALA A 39 8.54 15.30 -4.74
CA ALA A 39 9.24 15.42 -6.01
C ALA A 39 9.06 16.80 -6.66
N GLN A 40 7.89 17.43 -6.47
CA GLN A 40 7.63 18.80 -6.95
C GLN A 40 8.60 19.81 -6.31
N GLU A 41 8.78 19.73 -4.99
CA GLU A 41 9.69 20.59 -4.25
C GLU A 41 11.14 20.32 -4.61
N ALA A 42 11.51 19.04 -4.69
CA ALA A 42 12.85 18.64 -5.11
C ALA A 42 13.22 19.18 -6.50
N VAL A 43 12.28 19.16 -7.47
CA VAL A 43 12.49 19.79 -8.78
C VAL A 43 12.59 21.30 -8.68
N GLN A 44 11.83 21.95 -7.80
CA GLN A 44 11.88 23.42 -7.60
C GLN A 44 13.22 23.88 -7.03
N THR A 45 13.97 23.05 -6.31
CA THR A 45 15.31 23.40 -5.81
C THR A 45 16.29 23.77 -6.93
N CYS A 46 15.99 23.38 -8.18
CA CYS A 46 16.78 23.78 -9.35
C CYS A 46 16.94 25.32 -9.49
N VAL A 47 16.00 26.09 -8.93
CA VAL A 47 16.02 27.55 -8.97
C VAL A 47 17.07 28.12 -8.01
N VAL A 48 17.37 27.39 -6.93
CA VAL A 48 18.27 27.85 -5.86
C VAL A 48 19.72 27.84 -6.31
N ALA A 49 20.17 26.76 -6.97
CA ALA A 49 21.53 26.66 -7.45
C ALA A 49 21.63 25.74 -8.68
N LYS A 50 22.52 26.08 -9.61
CA LYS A 50 22.75 25.31 -10.85
C LYS A 50 23.13 23.85 -10.58
N ARG A 51 23.86 23.57 -9.49
CA ARG A 51 24.26 22.23 -9.07
C ARG A 51 23.03 21.34 -8.82
N TRP A 52 21.96 21.86 -8.24
CA TRP A 52 20.76 21.10 -7.86
C TRP A 52 19.88 20.72 -9.05
N CYS A 53 20.10 21.36 -10.22
CA CYS A 53 19.30 21.09 -11.43
C CYS A 53 19.35 19.63 -11.91
N HIS A 54 20.31 18.85 -11.48
CA HIS A 54 20.50 17.48 -11.95
C HIS A 54 20.29 16.44 -10.83
N LEU A 55 20.44 16.82 -9.56
CA LEU A 55 20.44 15.90 -8.42
C LEU A 55 19.10 15.19 -8.24
N TRP A 56 17.97 15.89 -8.42
CA TRP A 56 16.65 15.29 -8.30
C TRP A 56 16.43 14.12 -9.28
N LYS A 57 17.18 14.06 -10.37
CA LYS A 57 17.06 12.99 -11.38
C LYS A 57 17.58 11.65 -10.88
N SER A 58 18.40 11.65 -9.88
CA SER A 58 19.04 10.44 -9.32
C SER A 58 18.65 10.18 -7.87
N MET A 59 17.68 10.92 -7.32
CA MET A 59 17.19 10.69 -5.95
C MET A 59 16.79 9.23 -5.70
N PRO A 60 17.17 8.65 -4.57
CA PRO A 60 16.80 7.27 -4.21
C PRO A 60 15.34 7.13 -3.75
N ALA A 61 14.65 8.22 -3.44
CA ALA A 61 13.22 8.17 -3.16
C ALA A 61 12.43 9.08 -4.10
N LEU A 62 11.28 8.58 -4.52
CA LEU A 62 10.33 9.28 -5.36
C LEU A 62 9.02 9.46 -4.60
N ARG A 63 8.75 10.69 -4.15
CA ARG A 63 7.58 11.05 -3.35
C ARG A 63 6.66 11.96 -4.13
N ILE A 64 5.49 11.46 -4.52
CA ILE A 64 4.43 12.26 -5.13
C ILE A 64 3.40 12.52 -4.05
N VAL A 65 3.29 13.76 -3.61
CA VAL A 65 2.39 14.15 -2.52
C VAL A 65 1.50 15.28 -3.00
N THR A 66 0.19 15.08 -2.86
CA THR A 66 -0.83 16.08 -3.12
C THR A 66 -1.82 16.07 -1.95
N ASP A 67 -1.74 17.07 -1.09
CA ASP A 67 -2.61 17.17 0.08
C ASP A 67 -3.89 17.98 -0.21
N GLU A 68 -3.89 18.74 -1.31
CA GLU A 68 -5.02 19.55 -1.73
C GLU A 68 -6.03 18.74 -2.55
N TRP A 69 -7.28 19.18 -2.49
CA TRP A 69 -8.34 18.68 -3.36
C TRP A 69 -8.01 18.95 -4.84
N LEU A 70 -8.03 17.90 -5.65
CA LEU A 70 -7.71 17.97 -7.07
C LEU A 70 -8.99 18.04 -7.90
N ASP A 71 -9.18 19.18 -8.57
CA ASP A 71 -10.14 19.26 -9.67
C ASP A 71 -9.56 18.59 -10.95
N GLU A 72 -10.35 18.53 -12.01
CA GLU A 72 -9.94 17.98 -13.31
C GLU A 72 -8.61 18.57 -13.82
N HIS A 73 -8.43 19.88 -13.63
CA HIS A 73 -7.21 20.56 -14.04
C HIS A 73 -6.01 20.16 -13.17
N GLY A 74 -6.23 19.97 -11.88
CA GLY A 74 -5.25 19.48 -10.91
C GLY A 74 -4.77 18.06 -11.26
N VAL A 75 -5.69 17.15 -11.56
CA VAL A 75 -5.35 15.78 -12.00
C VAL A 75 -4.56 15.79 -13.30
N LYS A 76 -4.98 16.58 -14.30
CA LYS A 76 -4.21 16.73 -15.57
C LYS A 76 -2.81 17.28 -15.33
N LYS A 77 -2.65 18.27 -14.47
CA LYS A 77 -1.33 18.82 -14.10
C LYS A 77 -0.46 17.77 -13.40
N LEU A 78 -1.04 17.02 -12.45
CA LEU A 78 -0.35 15.93 -11.77
C LEU A 78 0.14 14.88 -12.77
N ASN A 79 -0.72 14.43 -13.69
CA ASN A 79 -0.38 13.45 -14.72
C ASN A 79 0.73 13.95 -15.65
N MET A 80 0.68 15.23 -16.07
CA MET A 80 1.75 15.84 -16.86
C MET A 80 3.06 15.94 -16.08
N PHE A 81 2.99 16.25 -14.78
CA PHE A 81 4.17 16.30 -13.92
C PHE A 81 4.80 14.91 -13.77
N ILE A 82 4.02 13.88 -13.42
CA ILE A 82 4.49 12.48 -13.30
C ILE A 82 5.16 12.05 -14.60
N LYS A 83 4.51 12.23 -15.74
CA LYS A 83 5.07 11.88 -17.04
C LYS A 83 6.39 12.60 -17.32
N SER A 84 6.45 13.90 -17.04
CA SER A 84 7.67 14.70 -17.26
C SER A 84 8.79 14.32 -16.33
N LEU A 85 8.46 13.99 -15.07
CA LEU A 85 9.40 13.54 -14.04
C LEU A 85 10.06 12.22 -14.47
N LEU A 86 9.26 11.22 -14.81
CA LEU A 86 9.73 9.90 -15.24
C LEU A 86 10.59 9.99 -16.51
N LEU A 87 10.19 10.77 -17.51
CA LEU A 87 10.96 10.98 -18.74
C LEU A 87 12.32 11.66 -18.52
N LYS A 88 12.42 12.54 -17.51
CA LYS A 88 13.64 13.31 -17.24
C LYS A 88 14.52 12.67 -16.18
N ARG A 89 14.02 11.70 -15.44
CA ARG A 89 14.78 10.95 -14.45
C ARG A 89 15.93 10.19 -15.13
N ASN A 90 17.03 10.01 -14.40
CA ASN A 90 18.12 9.15 -14.85
C ASN A 90 17.62 7.68 -14.83
N SER A 91 17.55 7.05 -15.99
CA SER A 91 17.03 5.67 -16.14
C SER A 91 17.87 4.60 -15.43
N SER A 92 19.13 4.91 -15.12
CA SER A 92 20.03 4.01 -14.35
C SER A 92 19.98 4.25 -12.84
N ALA A 93 19.32 5.32 -12.38
CA ALA A 93 19.20 5.59 -10.95
C ALA A 93 18.16 4.68 -10.31
N LEU A 94 18.58 3.97 -9.29
CA LEU A 94 17.70 3.09 -8.51
C LEU A 94 16.71 3.90 -7.68
N ILE A 95 15.58 3.29 -7.36
CA ILE A 95 14.58 3.84 -6.45
C ILE A 95 14.51 2.90 -5.24
N ASP A 96 14.89 3.37 -4.06
CA ASP A 96 14.66 2.61 -2.83
C ASP A 96 13.20 2.70 -2.39
N VAL A 97 12.62 3.91 -2.45
CA VAL A 97 11.26 4.19 -1.98
C VAL A 97 10.47 4.92 -3.07
N CYS A 98 9.31 4.38 -3.43
CA CYS A 98 8.29 5.08 -4.19
C CYS A 98 7.06 5.30 -3.29
N GLU A 99 6.71 6.55 -3.03
CA GLU A 99 5.60 6.94 -2.20
C GLU A 99 4.67 7.85 -2.97
N VAL A 100 3.40 7.48 -2.99
CA VAL A 100 2.33 8.23 -3.67
C VAL A 100 1.26 8.54 -2.64
N GLN A 101 1.04 9.81 -2.39
CA GLN A 101 -0.03 10.29 -1.55
C GLN A 101 -0.90 11.24 -2.37
N ILE A 102 -2.14 10.83 -2.62
CA ILE A 102 -3.12 11.62 -3.37
C ILE A 102 -4.23 12.02 -2.42
N GLY A 103 -4.49 13.32 -2.34
CA GLY A 103 -5.61 13.88 -1.60
C GLY A 103 -6.96 13.56 -2.24
N GLU A 104 -8.00 14.25 -1.82
CA GLU A 104 -9.31 14.12 -2.44
C GLU A 104 -9.30 14.60 -3.90
N TYR A 105 -9.99 13.90 -4.79
CA TYR A 105 -10.19 14.32 -6.16
C TYR A 105 -11.59 13.96 -6.64
N ASN A 106 -12.10 14.69 -7.63
CA ASN A 106 -13.37 14.32 -8.26
C ASN A 106 -13.21 13.13 -9.19
N ASP A 107 -14.29 12.34 -9.29
CA ASP A 107 -14.45 11.32 -10.33
C ASP A 107 -14.52 12.02 -11.70
N ILE A 108 -13.46 11.91 -12.45
CA ILE A 108 -13.25 12.61 -13.71
C ILE A 108 -12.77 11.56 -14.73
N GLU A 109 -12.97 11.85 -16.01
CA GLU A 109 -12.54 10.99 -17.12
C GLU A 109 -11.05 10.60 -17.07
N ASP A 110 -10.21 11.33 -16.32
CA ASP A 110 -8.77 11.11 -16.20
C ASP A 110 -8.37 10.77 -14.75
N ASP A 111 -8.13 9.51 -14.44
CA ASP A 111 -7.54 9.08 -13.16
C ASP A 111 -6.08 9.50 -13.01
N PRO A 112 -5.59 9.72 -11.77
CA PRO A 112 -4.16 9.87 -11.51
C PRO A 112 -3.36 8.67 -12.04
N GLN A 113 -2.30 8.94 -12.82
CA GLN A 113 -1.50 7.90 -13.50
C GLN A 113 -0.58 7.14 -12.52
N VAL A 114 -1.13 6.62 -11.43
CA VAL A 114 -0.39 5.87 -10.39
C VAL A 114 0.13 4.55 -10.93
N ASN A 115 -0.64 3.86 -11.78
CA ASN A 115 -0.23 2.59 -12.38
C ASN A 115 1.08 2.74 -13.17
N GLN A 116 1.26 3.82 -13.95
CA GLN A 116 2.49 4.05 -14.68
C GLN A 116 3.67 4.30 -13.73
N LEU A 117 3.45 5.10 -12.69
CA LEU A 117 4.47 5.40 -11.69
C LEU A 117 4.94 4.13 -10.95
N VAL A 118 4.01 3.25 -10.58
CA VAL A 118 4.33 1.96 -9.92
C VAL A 118 5.13 1.06 -10.86
N ARG A 119 4.76 0.97 -12.15
CA ARG A 119 5.52 0.20 -13.15
C ARG A 119 6.95 0.69 -13.27
N ASP A 120 7.15 1.99 -13.39
CA ASP A 120 8.48 2.59 -13.52
C ASP A 120 9.29 2.43 -12.23
N ALA A 121 8.66 2.53 -11.06
CA ALA A 121 9.31 2.25 -9.79
C ALA A 121 9.79 0.79 -9.69
N LEU A 122 8.98 -0.18 -10.12
CA LEU A 122 9.36 -1.60 -10.16
C LEU A 122 10.53 -1.84 -11.13
N LEU A 123 10.52 -1.19 -12.31
CA LEU A 123 11.63 -1.25 -13.27
C LEU A 123 12.92 -0.63 -12.70
N CYS A 124 12.81 0.43 -11.90
CA CYS A 124 13.93 1.06 -11.20
C CYS A 124 14.30 0.36 -9.88
N GLN A 125 13.87 -0.89 -9.68
CA GLN A 125 14.23 -1.75 -8.55
C GLN A 125 13.74 -1.24 -7.18
N ALA A 126 12.58 -0.61 -7.13
CA ALA A 126 12.01 -0.12 -5.87
C ALA A 126 11.91 -1.25 -4.82
N ARG A 127 12.36 -0.93 -3.61
CA ARG A 127 12.30 -1.85 -2.46
C ARG A 127 11.05 -1.65 -1.64
N ILE A 128 10.57 -0.42 -1.59
CA ILE A 128 9.37 -0.04 -0.84
C ILE A 128 8.45 0.75 -1.77
N ILE A 129 7.20 0.32 -1.88
CA ILE A 129 6.15 1.06 -2.58
C ILE A 129 5.01 1.32 -1.59
N ARG A 130 4.62 2.59 -1.45
CA ARG A 130 3.48 3.02 -0.66
C ARG A 130 2.55 3.85 -1.52
N ILE A 131 1.27 3.50 -1.51
CA ILE A 131 0.23 4.23 -2.23
C ILE A 131 -0.88 4.53 -1.24
N THR A 132 -1.16 5.80 -1.05
CA THR A 132 -2.23 6.27 -0.18
C THR A 132 -3.12 7.23 -0.96
N VAL A 133 -4.39 6.92 -1.02
CA VAL A 133 -5.43 7.81 -1.56
C VAL A 133 -6.29 8.26 -0.39
N SER A 134 -6.39 9.56 -0.17
CA SER A 134 -7.15 10.13 0.95
C SER A 134 -8.51 10.65 0.44
N SER A 135 -9.26 9.81 -0.29
CA SER A 135 -10.57 10.18 -0.81
C SER A 135 -11.64 9.22 -0.29
N ASP A 136 -12.73 9.78 0.23
CA ASP A 136 -13.87 9.00 0.70
C ASP A 136 -14.75 8.49 -0.47
N PHE A 137 -14.67 9.14 -1.61
CA PHE A 137 -15.57 8.90 -2.75
C PHE A 137 -14.89 8.21 -3.92
N ASN A 138 -13.64 8.55 -4.20
CA ASN A 138 -12.93 8.06 -5.37
C ASN A 138 -11.67 7.30 -4.96
N ARG A 139 -11.46 6.16 -5.58
CA ARG A 139 -10.30 5.31 -5.34
C ARG A 139 -9.53 5.16 -6.64
N VAL A 140 -8.22 5.17 -6.54
CA VAL A 140 -7.37 4.87 -7.69
C VAL A 140 -7.45 3.38 -7.97
N GLU A 141 -7.79 3.03 -9.21
CA GLU A 141 -7.75 1.64 -9.66
C GLU A 141 -6.31 1.22 -9.93
N LEU A 142 -5.87 0.18 -9.25
CA LEU A 142 -4.60 -0.49 -9.50
C LEU A 142 -4.87 -1.84 -10.18
N GLY A 143 -4.89 -1.81 -11.53
CA GLY A 143 -5.17 -2.98 -12.34
C GLY A 143 -4.07 -3.26 -13.36
N GLY A 144 -3.95 -4.53 -13.80
CA GLY A 144 -3.01 -4.94 -14.84
C GLY A 144 -1.55 -4.68 -14.52
N LEU A 145 -1.18 -4.57 -13.23
CA LEU A 145 0.20 -4.41 -12.81
C LEU A 145 0.88 -5.78 -12.75
N PRO A 146 1.82 -6.06 -13.67
CA PRO A 146 2.66 -7.22 -13.50
C PRO A 146 3.62 -6.95 -12.33
N PHE A 147 3.29 -7.42 -11.14
CA PHE A 147 4.21 -7.39 -10.00
C PHE A 147 5.37 -8.36 -10.26
N PHE A 148 6.36 -7.87 -11.00
CA PHE A 148 7.61 -8.58 -11.26
C PHE A 148 8.77 -7.75 -10.73
N SER A 149 9.30 -8.13 -9.57
CA SER A 149 10.44 -7.44 -8.96
C SER A 149 11.25 -8.38 -8.06
N GLN A 150 12.57 -8.38 -8.27
CA GLN A 150 13.50 -9.09 -7.39
C GLN A 150 13.86 -8.29 -6.12
N HIS A 151 13.45 -7.03 -6.05
CA HIS A 151 13.90 -6.07 -5.03
C HIS A 151 12.78 -5.60 -4.10
N LEU A 152 11.52 -5.67 -4.53
CA LEU A 152 10.38 -5.21 -3.74
C LEU A 152 10.27 -6.04 -2.46
N THR A 153 10.39 -5.38 -1.30
CA THR A 153 10.31 -6.01 0.04
C THR A 153 9.06 -5.62 0.81
N TRP A 154 8.51 -4.43 0.52
CA TRP A 154 7.35 -3.85 1.19
C TRP A 154 6.39 -3.22 0.19
N LEU A 155 5.12 -3.62 0.26
CA LEU A 155 4.03 -3.01 -0.49
C LEU A 155 2.93 -2.58 0.47
N GLU A 156 2.56 -1.30 0.41
CA GLU A 156 1.50 -0.71 1.22
C GLU A 156 0.50 -0.01 0.31
N LEU A 157 -0.76 -0.38 0.45
CA LEU A 157 -1.88 0.10 -0.35
C LEU A 157 -2.98 0.61 0.57
N THR A 158 -3.34 1.89 0.46
CA THR A 158 -4.38 2.50 1.27
C THR A 158 -5.43 3.16 0.38
N GLN A 159 -6.69 2.77 0.54
CA GLN A 159 -7.86 3.28 -0.18
C GLN A 159 -7.73 3.18 -1.71
N VAL A 160 -7.26 2.04 -2.20
CA VAL A 160 -7.17 1.73 -3.65
C VAL A 160 -8.15 0.62 -4.03
N ASP A 161 -8.54 0.60 -5.30
CA ASP A 161 -9.36 -0.45 -5.88
C ASP A 161 -8.50 -1.47 -6.64
N LEU A 162 -8.72 -2.74 -6.32
CA LEU A 162 -8.00 -3.88 -6.86
C LEU A 162 -9.00 -4.83 -7.53
N HIS A 163 -9.10 -4.78 -8.86
CA HIS A 163 -10.13 -5.50 -9.62
C HIS A 163 -9.59 -6.60 -10.54
N ASP A 164 -8.30 -6.86 -10.54
CA ASP A 164 -7.72 -7.96 -11.31
C ASP A 164 -8.24 -9.33 -10.80
N ASP A 165 -8.37 -10.32 -11.68
CA ASP A 165 -8.81 -11.66 -11.28
C ASP A 165 -7.90 -12.29 -10.22
N VAL A 166 -6.59 -12.02 -10.29
CA VAL A 166 -5.58 -12.56 -9.39
C VAL A 166 -4.52 -11.52 -9.05
N LEU A 167 -4.30 -11.27 -7.77
CA LEU A 167 -3.14 -10.55 -7.26
C LEU A 167 -2.00 -11.55 -7.07
N ASP A 168 -1.17 -11.70 -8.10
CA ASP A 168 -0.06 -12.66 -8.08
C ASP A 168 1.28 -11.96 -7.79
N TYR A 169 1.75 -12.12 -6.58
CA TYR A 169 3.07 -11.65 -6.12
C TYR A 169 4.14 -12.75 -6.16
N SER A 170 3.88 -13.90 -6.80
CA SER A 170 4.83 -15.02 -6.86
C SER A 170 6.13 -14.65 -7.59
N SER A 171 6.08 -13.63 -8.46
CA SER A 171 7.23 -13.06 -9.16
C SER A 171 7.98 -11.98 -8.36
N CYS A 172 7.65 -11.79 -7.08
CA CYS A 172 8.32 -10.89 -6.15
C CYS A 172 8.94 -11.67 -4.99
N PRO A 173 10.05 -12.42 -5.20
CA PRO A 173 10.61 -13.32 -4.19
C PRO A 173 11.17 -12.60 -2.95
N ALA A 174 11.43 -11.29 -3.03
CA ALA A 174 11.87 -10.48 -1.91
C ALA A 174 10.73 -9.88 -1.10
N LEU A 175 9.46 -9.96 -1.58
CA LEU A 175 8.32 -9.33 -0.93
C LEU A 175 7.97 -10.06 0.38
N LYS A 176 8.19 -9.38 1.49
CA LYS A 176 7.94 -9.90 2.84
C LYS A 176 6.70 -9.32 3.50
N ASN A 177 6.41 -8.06 3.20
CA ASN A 177 5.34 -7.33 3.87
C ASN A 177 4.33 -6.79 2.86
N LEU A 178 3.06 -7.13 3.05
CA LEU A 178 1.93 -6.58 2.31
C LEU A 178 0.91 -6.01 3.29
N LEU A 179 0.67 -4.71 3.19
CA LEU A 179 -0.35 -4.02 3.95
C LEU A 179 -1.40 -3.44 3.01
N MET A 180 -2.67 -3.78 3.26
CA MET A 180 -3.82 -3.23 2.55
C MET A 180 -4.78 -2.62 3.58
N LYS A 181 -5.12 -1.34 3.42
CA LYS A 181 -6.01 -0.61 4.32
C LYS A 181 -7.09 0.13 3.55
N GLY A 182 -8.34 -0.11 3.92
CA GLY A 182 -9.48 0.55 3.28
C GLY A 182 -9.61 0.25 1.78
N CYS A 183 -9.00 -0.84 1.29
CA CYS A 183 -9.04 -1.21 -0.12
C CYS A 183 -10.33 -1.94 -0.49
N SER A 184 -10.73 -1.78 -1.76
CA SER A 184 -11.76 -2.60 -2.39
C SER A 184 -11.08 -3.72 -3.17
N ILE A 185 -11.37 -4.97 -2.83
CA ILE A 185 -10.67 -6.15 -3.34
C ILE A 185 -11.64 -7.01 -4.13
N GLY A 186 -11.65 -6.84 -5.45
CA GLY A 186 -12.45 -7.65 -6.38
C GLY A 186 -11.79 -8.98 -6.77
N ASN A 187 -10.56 -9.21 -6.32
CA ASN A 187 -9.74 -10.35 -6.74
C ASN A 187 -10.22 -11.67 -6.14
N ARG A 188 -10.16 -12.72 -6.96
CA ARG A 188 -10.46 -14.08 -6.52
C ARG A 188 -9.33 -14.74 -5.75
N LYS A 189 -8.09 -14.31 -6.00
CA LYS A 189 -6.90 -14.92 -5.37
C LYS A 189 -5.85 -13.87 -5.06
N ILE A 190 -5.23 -14.03 -3.89
CA ILE A 190 -4.01 -13.33 -3.47
C ILE A 190 -2.95 -14.39 -3.30
N LEU A 191 -1.90 -14.36 -4.13
CA LEU A 191 -0.86 -15.38 -4.17
C LEU A 191 0.50 -14.77 -3.86
N SER A 192 1.25 -15.38 -2.94
CA SER A 192 2.65 -15.06 -2.69
C SER A 192 3.36 -16.23 -2.05
N ARG A 193 4.59 -16.50 -2.47
CA ARG A 193 5.43 -17.55 -1.87
C ARG A 193 6.42 -17.02 -0.85
N SER A 194 6.66 -15.71 -0.84
CA SER A 194 7.69 -15.06 -0.04
C SER A 194 7.16 -14.22 1.11
N LEU A 195 5.84 -13.99 1.13
CA LEU A 195 5.20 -13.11 2.11
C LEU A 195 5.30 -13.69 3.52
N GLU A 196 5.85 -12.90 4.43
CA GLU A 196 6.01 -13.24 5.85
C GLU A 196 4.93 -12.53 6.72
N GLU A 197 4.54 -11.31 6.33
CA GLU A 197 3.53 -10.52 7.03
C GLU A 197 2.44 -10.03 6.07
N LEU A 198 1.18 -10.31 6.39
CA LEU A 198 0.00 -9.83 5.67
C LEU A 198 -0.95 -9.13 6.63
N THR A 199 -1.22 -7.86 6.35
CA THR A 199 -2.19 -7.06 7.09
C THR A 199 -3.26 -6.54 6.14
N ILE A 200 -4.52 -6.90 6.38
CA ILE A 200 -5.69 -6.43 5.64
C ILE A 200 -6.65 -5.81 6.65
N MET A 201 -6.87 -4.50 6.55
CA MET A 201 -7.65 -3.74 7.52
C MET A 201 -8.70 -2.86 6.82
N ASN A 202 -9.92 -2.86 7.33
CA ASN A 202 -11.02 -2.05 6.80
C ASN A 202 -11.22 -2.22 5.28
N CYS A 203 -10.91 -3.41 4.76
CA CYS A 203 -11.04 -3.72 3.33
C CYS A 203 -12.37 -4.40 3.05
N THR A 204 -12.87 -4.19 1.83
CA THR A 204 -14.09 -4.84 1.37
C THR A 204 -13.77 -5.84 0.27
N PHE A 205 -14.20 -7.08 0.41
CA PHE A 205 -14.01 -8.13 -0.58
C PHE A 205 -15.24 -8.26 -1.48
N TYR A 206 -15.07 -8.05 -2.79
CA TYR A 206 -16.13 -8.15 -3.81
C TYR A 206 -15.77 -9.14 -4.94
N PRO A 207 -15.42 -10.38 -4.66
CA PRO A 207 -15.15 -11.30 -5.74
C PRO A 207 -16.43 -11.55 -6.55
N ASP A 208 -16.36 -11.50 -7.87
CA ASP A 208 -17.49 -11.73 -8.77
C ASP A 208 -18.18 -13.08 -8.52
N VAL A 209 -17.41 -14.07 -8.09
CA VAL A 209 -17.92 -15.42 -7.82
C VAL A 209 -17.19 -15.99 -6.60
N GLY A 210 -17.97 -16.34 -5.58
CA GLY A 210 -17.47 -17.04 -4.41
C GLY A 210 -16.70 -16.15 -3.43
N ARG A 211 -15.70 -16.71 -2.78
CA ARG A 211 -14.86 -16.04 -1.79
C ARG A 211 -13.46 -15.85 -2.32
N ALA A 212 -12.83 -14.76 -1.95
CA ALA A 212 -11.40 -14.56 -2.21
C ALA A 212 -10.57 -15.66 -1.52
N ARG A 213 -9.48 -16.09 -2.15
CA ARG A 213 -8.56 -17.09 -1.61
C ARG A 213 -7.19 -16.44 -1.36
N ILE A 214 -6.62 -16.69 -0.19
CA ILE A 214 -5.27 -16.22 0.16
C ILE A 214 -4.36 -17.42 0.28
N SER A 215 -3.33 -17.47 -0.57
CA SER A 215 -2.33 -18.54 -0.58
C SER A 215 -0.94 -17.94 -0.35
N ALA A 216 -0.43 -18.11 0.87
CA ALA A 216 0.85 -17.55 1.31
C ALA A 216 1.54 -18.53 2.28
N PRO A 217 2.19 -19.59 1.77
CA PRO A 217 2.73 -20.67 2.60
C PRO A 217 3.87 -20.24 3.53
N SER A 218 4.56 -19.14 3.24
CA SER A 218 5.64 -18.60 4.08
C SER A 218 5.14 -17.60 5.14
N LEU A 219 3.82 -17.38 5.21
CA LEU A 219 3.24 -16.37 6.09
C LEU A 219 3.45 -16.74 7.56
N VAL A 220 4.04 -15.81 8.30
CA VAL A 220 4.31 -15.92 9.75
C VAL A 220 3.28 -15.15 10.56
N ARG A 221 2.85 -13.99 10.06
CA ARG A 221 1.89 -13.10 10.72
C ARG A 221 0.75 -12.72 9.79
N LEU A 222 -0.48 -12.95 10.25
CA LEU A 222 -1.71 -12.58 9.56
C LEU A 222 -2.52 -11.63 10.42
N GLU A 223 -2.96 -10.51 9.85
CA GLU A 223 -3.95 -9.62 10.45
C GLU A 223 -5.09 -9.39 9.46
N LEU A 224 -6.30 -9.82 9.83
CA LEU A 224 -7.54 -9.53 9.11
C LEU A 224 -8.45 -8.76 10.07
N VAL A 225 -8.59 -7.46 9.88
CA VAL A 225 -9.23 -6.57 10.83
C VAL A 225 -10.30 -5.74 10.14
N ASP A 226 -11.53 -5.83 10.64
CA ASP A 226 -12.65 -5.00 10.22
C ASP A 226 -12.89 -5.04 8.70
N CYS A 227 -12.81 -6.25 8.12
CA CYS A 227 -13.08 -6.48 6.71
C CYS A 227 -14.56 -6.75 6.47
N ASP A 228 -15.10 -6.09 5.44
CA ASP A 228 -16.50 -6.23 5.04
C ASP A 228 -16.67 -7.30 3.95
N CYS A 229 -17.92 -7.75 3.78
CA CYS A 229 -18.35 -8.79 2.85
C CYS A 229 -17.84 -10.19 3.23
N ALA A 230 -17.59 -11.05 2.25
CA ALA A 230 -17.28 -12.45 2.52
C ALA A 230 -15.84 -12.64 3.01
N THR A 231 -15.67 -13.22 4.19
CA THR A 231 -14.34 -13.58 4.73
C THR A 231 -13.56 -14.45 3.74
N PRO A 232 -12.28 -14.15 3.46
CA PRO A 232 -11.49 -14.92 2.51
C PRO A 232 -11.19 -16.35 3.00
N ILE A 233 -10.99 -17.26 2.05
CA ILE A 233 -10.51 -18.61 2.33
C ILE A 233 -8.99 -18.56 2.49
N LEU A 234 -8.50 -19.06 3.60
CA LEU A 234 -7.07 -19.20 3.86
C LEU A 234 -6.59 -20.58 3.41
N GLU A 235 -5.76 -20.62 2.36
CA GLU A 235 -5.17 -21.85 1.86
C GLU A 235 -3.87 -22.16 2.63
N GLY A 236 -3.73 -23.37 3.18
CA GLY A 236 -2.59 -23.91 3.93
C GLY A 236 -1.43 -22.94 4.26
N MET A 237 -1.33 -22.54 5.49
CA MET A 237 -0.31 -21.59 5.98
C MET A 237 0.60 -22.27 7.01
N PRO A 238 1.46 -23.20 6.59
CA PRO A 238 2.25 -24.04 7.50
C PRO A 238 3.28 -23.28 8.34
N SER A 239 3.61 -22.04 7.95
CA SER A 239 4.56 -21.19 8.67
C SER A 239 3.87 -20.20 9.63
N LEU A 240 2.53 -20.21 9.69
CA LEU A 240 1.77 -19.21 10.44
C LEU A 240 1.98 -19.39 11.95
N ARG A 241 2.48 -18.34 12.60
CA ARG A 241 2.69 -18.32 14.05
C ARG A 241 1.69 -17.45 14.77
N LYS A 242 1.37 -16.28 14.19
CA LYS A 242 0.45 -15.33 14.81
C LYS A 242 -0.66 -14.94 13.87
N ALA A 243 -1.91 -15.05 14.31
CA ALA A 243 -3.06 -14.54 13.61
C ALA A 243 -3.89 -13.62 14.51
N ILE A 244 -4.26 -12.46 13.98
CA ILE A 244 -5.21 -11.51 14.60
C ILE A 244 -6.37 -11.38 13.63
N ILE A 245 -7.53 -11.84 14.05
CA ILE A 245 -8.74 -11.84 13.24
C ILE A 245 -9.83 -11.05 13.98
N ARG A 246 -10.28 -9.95 13.40
CA ARG A 246 -11.43 -9.21 13.89
C ARG A 246 -12.53 -9.22 12.82
N LEU A 247 -13.64 -9.87 13.17
CA LEU A 247 -14.79 -9.99 12.27
C LEU A 247 -15.91 -9.06 12.75
N TYR A 248 -16.40 -8.21 11.86
CA TYR A 248 -17.59 -7.39 12.07
C TYR A 248 -18.73 -7.88 11.18
N GLY A 249 -19.88 -8.09 11.79
CA GLY A 249 -21.13 -8.38 11.10
C GLY A 249 -21.35 -9.85 10.72
N SER A 250 -22.63 -10.17 10.54
CA SER A 250 -23.16 -11.54 10.31
C SER A 250 -23.24 -11.91 8.82
N GLN A 251 -22.62 -11.19 7.90
CA GLN A 251 -22.80 -11.40 6.46
C GLN A 251 -22.14 -12.70 5.94
N ASP A 252 -21.32 -13.34 6.74
CA ASP A 252 -20.66 -14.60 6.37
C ASP A 252 -21.57 -15.83 6.39
N VAL A 253 -22.81 -15.68 6.81
CA VAL A 253 -23.76 -16.79 6.93
C VAL A 253 -24.81 -16.71 5.85
N CYS A 254 -24.94 -17.78 5.07
CA CYS A 254 -26.08 -17.95 4.20
C CYS A 254 -27.37 -17.93 5.06
N GLY A 255 -28.28 -17.00 4.82
CA GLY A 255 -29.54 -16.86 5.57
C GLY A 255 -30.42 -18.09 5.64
N LYS A 256 -30.07 -19.17 4.90
CA LYS A 256 -30.71 -20.47 4.98
C LYS A 256 -30.12 -21.38 6.04
N GLU A 257 -28.90 -21.12 6.50
CA GLU A 257 -28.28 -21.87 7.59
C GLU A 257 -28.82 -21.49 8.99
N GLU A 258 -29.47 -20.34 9.11
CA GLU A 258 -30.16 -19.94 10.35
C GLU A 258 -31.21 -20.96 10.80
N PHE A 259 -31.69 -21.78 9.88
CA PHE A 259 -32.72 -22.79 10.13
C PHE A 259 -32.24 -24.25 9.91
N GLY A 260 -30.92 -24.48 9.86
CA GLY A 260 -30.37 -25.83 9.70
C GLY A 260 -30.53 -26.41 8.28
N GLY A 261 -30.82 -25.59 7.29
CA GLY A 261 -30.98 -26.00 5.88
C GLY A 261 -29.68 -25.87 5.09
N THR A 262 -29.45 -26.83 4.18
CA THR A 262 -28.38 -26.72 3.18
C THR A 262 -28.70 -25.62 2.16
N CYS A 263 -27.71 -24.80 1.81
CA CYS A 263 -27.88 -23.81 0.75
C CYS A 263 -28.14 -24.51 -0.59
N SER A 264 -29.38 -24.47 -1.06
CA SER A 264 -29.79 -25.06 -2.34
C SER A 264 -29.74 -24.09 -3.52
N THR A 265 -29.27 -22.87 -3.32
CA THR A 265 -29.15 -21.87 -4.38
C THR A 265 -27.89 -22.12 -5.19
N VAL A 266 -28.03 -22.30 -6.49
CA VAL A 266 -26.96 -22.54 -7.46
C VAL A 266 -25.93 -21.41 -7.47
N ILE A 267 -26.35 -20.21 -7.06
CA ILE A 267 -25.49 -19.04 -6.91
C ILE A 267 -25.83 -18.40 -5.56
N CYS A 268 -25.12 -18.77 -4.53
CA CYS A 268 -25.13 -18.06 -3.25
C CYS A 268 -23.89 -17.20 -3.15
N HIS A 269 -24.03 -15.89 -2.98
CA HIS A 269 -22.89 -14.99 -2.81
C HIS A 269 -22.00 -15.39 -1.64
N ASN A 270 -22.55 -16.03 -0.62
CA ASN A 270 -21.82 -16.49 0.56
C ASN A 270 -21.25 -17.92 0.44
N CYS A 271 -21.87 -18.78 -0.39
CA CYS A 271 -21.45 -20.18 -0.55
C CYS A 271 -20.63 -20.44 -1.82
N GLY A 272 -20.72 -19.54 -2.82
CA GLY A 272 -20.09 -19.72 -4.14
C GLY A 272 -20.74 -20.85 -4.97
N PRO A 273 -20.31 -21.07 -6.22
CA PRO A 273 -20.72 -22.22 -7.00
C PRO A 273 -20.17 -23.47 -6.33
N LEU A 274 -21.07 -24.39 -6.04
CA LEU A 274 -20.82 -25.67 -5.37
C LEU A 274 -19.86 -26.53 -6.18
N SER A 275 -18.57 -26.48 -5.90
CA SER A 275 -17.69 -27.60 -6.20
C SER A 275 -17.84 -28.65 -5.09
N ASN A 276 -17.99 -29.93 -5.43
CA ASN A 276 -18.28 -31.02 -4.49
C ASN A 276 -17.23 -31.21 -3.36
N GLU A 277 -16.12 -30.48 -3.39
CA GLU A 277 -15.03 -30.58 -2.40
C GLU A 277 -15.16 -29.54 -1.27
N ASP A 278 -15.89 -28.44 -1.47
CA ASP A 278 -16.05 -27.36 -0.49
C ASP A 278 -17.24 -27.55 0.47
N PHE A 279 -17.93 -28.67 0.38
CA PHE A 279 -19.12 -29.00 1.20
C PHE A 279 -18.82 -29.35 2.66
N ASN A 280 -17.57 -29.36 3.06
CA ASN A 280 -17.23 -29.56 4.47
C ASN A 280 -17.56 -28.27 5.25
N ARG A 281 -18.62 -28.35 6.02
CA ARG A 281 -19.24 -27.34 6.91
C ARG A 281 -18.29 -26.75 7.96
N HIS A 282 -16.99 -26.73 7.71
CA HIS A 282 -16.00 -26.21 8.63
C HIS A 282 -15.79 -24.72 8.36
N CYS A 283 -15.64 -23.93 9.41
CA CYS A 283 -15.25 -22.54 9.32
C CYS A 283 -14.04 -22.39 8.39
N VAL A 284 -14.23 -21.70 7.31
CA VAL A 284 -13.25 -21.55 6.22
C VAL A 284 -11.93 -20.96 6.73
N LEU A 285 -12.02 -20.08 7.73
CA LEU A 285 -10.86 -19.50 8.40
C LEU A 285 -10.07 -20.50 9.24
N MET A 286 -10.77 -21.34 10.03
CA MET A 286 -10.11 -22.21 11.01
C MET A 286 -9.19 -23.24 10.34
N LYS A 287 -9.52 -23.70 9.14
CA LYS A 287 -8.67 -24.63 8.39
C LYS A 287 -7.31 -24.01 8.04
N GLY A 288 -7.30 -22.74 7.66
CA GLY A 288 -6.05 -22.02 7.34
C GLY A 288 -5.26 -21.56 8.56
N LEU A 289 -5.92 -21.50 9.74
CA LEU A 289 -5.32 -21.04 11.01
C LEU A 289 -4.86 -22.19 11.90
N SER A 290 -5.00 -23.45 11.49
CA SER A 290 -4.70 -24.61 12.32
C SER A 290 -3.27 -24.67 12.85
N GLU A 291 -2.32 -24.08 12.11
CA GLU A 291 -0.90 -24.06 12.48
C GLU A 291 -0.50 -22.86 13.34
N ALA A 292 -1.43 -21.92 13.59
CA ALA A 292 -1.11 -20.73 14.35
C ALA A 292 -0.79 -21.05 15.82
N GLU A 293 0.38 -20.63 16.29
CA GLU A 293 0.81 -20.78 17.69
C GLU A 293 0.06 -19.80 18.61
N SER A 294 -0.33 -18.63 18.07
CA SER A 294 -1.07 -17.58 18.77
C SER A 294 -2.20 -17.08 17.89
N LEU A 295 -3.43 -17.25 18.36
CA LEU A 295 -4.63 -16.77 17.67
C LEU A 295 -5.38 -15.80 18.58
N GLU A 296 -5.54 -14.56 18.10
CA GLU A 296 -6.42 -13.56 18.69
C GLU A 296 -7.65 -13.42 17.79
N LEU A 297 -8.79 -13.89 18.29
CA LEU A 297 -10.06 -13.82 17.59
C LEU A 297 -11.00 -12.86 18.32
N ILE A 298 -11.35 -11.76 17.66
CA ILE A 298 -12.28 -10.77 18.15
C ILE A 298 -13.48 -10.77 17.21
N ALA A 299 -14.65 -11.12 17.75
CA ALA A 299 -15.88 -11.12 16.95
C ALA A 299 -17.08 -10.87 17.84
N GLU A 300 -18.21 -10.47 17.27
CA GLU A 300 -19.48 -10.42 17.98
C GLU A 300 -19.86 -11.83 18.47
N PRO A 301 -20.48 -11.95 19.65
CA PRO A 301 -20.78 -13.26 20.26
C PRO A 301 -21.47 -14.26 19.35
N GLY A 302 -22.35 -13.80 18.47
CA GLY A 302 -23.07 -14.65 17.50
C GLY A 302 -22.16 -15.15 16.35
N ALA A 303 -21.15 -14.41 15.95
CA ALA A 303 -20.24 -14.77 14.87
C ALA A 303 -19.22 -15.83 15.32
N VAL A 304 -18.71 -15.71 16.55
CA VAL A 304 -17.73 -16.67 17.13
C VAL A 304 -18.33 -18.07 17.26
N ILE A 305 -19.58 -18.18 17.75
CA ILE A 305 -20.24 -19.46 17.93
C ILE A 305 -20.41 -20.20 16.59
N ARG A 306 -20.74 -19.49 15.52
CA ARG A 306 -20.91 -20.08 14.19
C ARG A 306 -19.62 -20.56 13.56
N CYS A 307 -18.48 -19.91 13.86
CA CYS A 307 -17.16 -20.31 13.38
C CYS A 307 -16.55 -21.49 14.16
N LEU A 308 -16.88 -21.67 15.44
CA LEU A 308 -16.24 -22.66 16.31
C LEU A 308 -17.06 -23.96 16.51
N LEU A 309 -18.37 -23.92 16.39
CA LEU A 309 -19.24 -25.09 16.66
C LEU A 309 -18.95 -26.34 15.81
N PRO A 310 -18.58 -26.24 14.50
CA PRO A 310 -18.30 -27.44 13.72
C PRO A 310 -17.05 -28.21 14.13
N THR A 311 -16.15 -27.60 14.91
CA THR A 311 -14.87 -28.20 15.35
C THR A 311 -14.95 -28.83 16.75
N LEU A 312 -16.06 -28.62 17.48
CA LEU A 312 -16.26 -29.10 18.85
C LEU A 312 -17.27 -30.26 18.95
N LEU A 313 -17.89 -30.66 17.85
CA LEU A 313 -18.75 -31.83 17.70
C LEU A 313 -18.10 -32.83 16.74
#